data_63f09637369a1ad152f4d528d537f0e4
#
_entry.id   63f09637369a1ad152f4d528d537f0e4
#
_cell.length_a   1.000
_cell.length_b   1.000
_cell.length_c   1.000
_cell.angle_alpha   90.00
_cell.angle_beta   90.00
_cell.angle_gamma   90.00
#
_symmetry.space_group_name_H-M   'P 1'
#
loop_
_entity.id
_entity.type
_entity.pdbx_description
1 polymer ?
#
loop_
_entity_poly.entity_id
_entity_poly.type
_entity_poly.pdbx_seq_one_letter_code
_entity_poly.pdbx_strand_id
1 'polypeptide(L)'
;MKKFLSILIVMLVTGLAVFANDQQEALNFFNSYVSAANSYSPTVATMYSPNAKIIRQVVKPDGTLVNVNTDTATYVKQMRLGQAGAKMRGYKNHYTNVTVTPMGNGAYKISSLRQPSGENYKLKTYMVVKKVNGSWKITEEMMQTKVQTFLRYAK
;
A
#
# COMPACT_ATOMS: atom_id res chain seq x y z
N MET A 1 -24.22 37.43 -17.09
CA MET A 1 -23.67 36.14 -17.61
C MET A 1 -22.14 36.01 -17.53
N LYS A 2 -21.36 37.04 -17.86
CA LYS A 2 -19.88 36.94 -17.81
C LYS A 2 -19.29 36.65 -16.40
N LYS A 3 -19.90 37.15 -15.31
CA LYS A 3 -19.43 36.92 -13.94
C LYS A 3 -19.64 35.49 -13.41
N PHE A 4 -20.69 34.80 -13.87
CA PHE A 4 -20.96 33.40 -13.49
C PHE A 4 -19.96 32.43 -14.14
N LEU A 5 -19.53 32.71 -15.37
CA LEU A 5 -18.56 31.87 -16.07
C LEU A 5 -17.18 31.88 -15.41
N SER A 6 -16.77 33.06 -14.90
CA SER A 6 -15.47 33.21 -14.21
C SER A 6 -15.43 32.44 -12.88
N ILE A 7 -16.54 32.37 -12.13
CA ILE A 7 -16.61 31.62 -10.88
C ILE A 7 -16.53 30.11 -11.13
N LEU A 8 -17.18 29.62 -12.20
CA LEU A 8 -17.13 28.20 -12.56
C LEU A 8 -15.73 27.74 -12.98
N ILE A 9 -14.99 28.58 -13.72
CA ILE A 9 -13.62 28.28 -14.14
C ILE A 9 -12.66 28.25 -12.93
N VAL A 10 -12.83 29.15 -11.97
CA VAL A 10 -12.01 29.18 -10.74
C VAL A 10 -12.26 27.96 -9.88
N MET A 11 -13.52 27.50 -9.73
CA MET A 11 -13.82 26.25 -8.99
C MET A 11 -13.25 25.02 -9.69
N LEU A 12 -13.25 24.94 -11.00
CA LEU A 12 -12.69 23.81 -11.74
C LEU A 12 -11.16 23.74 -11.59
N VAL A 13 -10.46 24.87 -11.65
CA VAL A 13 -9.00 24.94 -11.51
C VAL A 13 -8.56 24.61 -10.08
N THR A 14 -9.29 25.07 -9.07
CA THR A 14 -8.97 24.76 -7.67
C THR A 14 -9.22 23.28 -7.35
N GLY A 15 -10.27 22.68 -7.90
CA GLY A 15 -10.55 21.25 -7.74
C GLY A 15 -9.45 20.37 -8.30
N LEU A 16 -8.96 20.63 -9.50
CA LEU A 16 -7.88 19.90 -10.14
C LEU A 16 -6.54 20.03 -9.37
N ALA A 17 -6.24 21.21 -8.85
CA ALA A 17 -5.04 21.44 -8.06
C ALA A 17 -5.05 20.67 -6.73
N VAL A 18 -6.20 20.57 -6.04
CA VAL A 18 -6.36 19.80 -4.80
C VAL A 18 -6.18 18.30 -5.06
N PHE A 19 -6.78 17.76 -6.10
CA PHE A 19 -6.62 16.34 -6.47
C PHE A 19 -5.16 16.01 -6.82
N ALA A 20 -4.47 16.85 -7.58
CA ALA A 20 -3.06 16.65 -7.92
C ALA A 20 -2.16 16.68 -6.68
N ASN A 21 -2.45 17.55 -5.70
CA ASN A 21 -1.72 17.61 -4.44
C ASN A 21 -1.92 16.35 -3.59
N ASP A 22 -3.16 15.92 -3.40
CA ASP A 22 -3.49 14.71 -2.62
C ASP A 22 -2.89 13.43 -3.27
N GLN A 23 -2.87 13.36 -4.61
CA GLN A 23 -2.24 12.25 -5.31
C GLN A 23 -0.73 12.22 -5.05
N GLN A 24 -0.07 13.37 -5.06
CA GLN A 24 1.36 13.47 -4.74
C GLN A 24 1.62 13.15 -3.27
N GLU A 25 0.77 13.59 -2.35
CA GLU A 25 0.87 13.24 -0.93
C GLU A 25 0.73 11.73 -0.70
N ALA A 26 -0.22 11.07 -1.40
CA ALA A 26 -0.39 9.62 -1.36
C ALA A 26 0.88 8.90 -1.84
N LEU A 27 1.52 9.37 -2.92
CA LEU A 27 2.79 8.83 -3.39
C LEU A 27 3.92 9.05 -2.38
N ASN A 28 4.00 10.23 -1.78
CA ASN A 28 4.99 10.53 -0.74
C ASN A 28 4.81 9.64 0.50
N PHE A 29 3.56 9.36 0.88
CA PHE A 29 3.25 8.42 1.94
C PHE A 29 3.74 7.00 1.61
N PHE A 30 3.50 6.53 0.37
CA PHE A 30 4.02 5.23 -0.09
C PHE A 30 5.56 5.17 -0.02
N ASN A 31 6.25 6.22 -0.47
CA ASN A 31 7.71 6.29 -0.41
C ASN A 31 8.21 6.26 1.05
N SER A 32 7.50 6.91 1.96
CA SER A 32 7.79 6.88 3.40
C SER A 32 7.58 5.47 3.98
N TYR A 33 6.52 4.77 3.55
CA TYR A 33 6.29 3.37 3.91
C TYR A 33 7.44 2.47 3.43
N VAL A 34 7.85 2.58 2.17
CA VAL A 34 8.94 1.78 1.61
C VAL A 34 10.25 2.03 2.37
N SER A 35 10.56 3.29 2.66
CA SER A 35 11.73 3.67 3.44
C SER A 35 11.70 3.09 4.85
N ALA A 36 10.57 3.23 5.56
CA ALA A 36 10.39 2.70 6.91
C ALA A 36 10.48 1.16 6.93
N ALA A 37 9.86 0.48 5.97
CA ALA A 37 9.90 -0.98 5.88
C ALA A 37 11.32 -1.49 5.60
N ASN A 38 12.02 -0.86 4.66
CA ASN A 38 13.38 -1.25 4.26
C ASN A 38 14.46 -0.86 5.29
N SER A 39 14.14 0.04 6.22
CA SER A 39 14.98 0.38 7.39
C SER A 39 14.59 -0.38 8.66
N TYR A 40 13.61 -1.29 8.56
CA TYR A 40 13.10 -2.07 9.69
C TYR A 40 12.54 -1.20 10.82
N SER A 41 11.94 -0.07 10.47
CA SER A 41 11.38 0.86 11.44
C SER A 41 10.08 0.32 12.05
N PRO A 42 9.89 0.38 13.38
CA PRO A 42 8.64 0.00 14.02
C PRO A 42 7.47 0.91 13.63
N THR A 43 7.74 2.07 13.03
CA THR A 43 6.70 3.02 12.58
C THR A 43 5.82 2.46 11.48
N VAL A 44 6.29 1.46 10.70
CA VAL A 44 5.48 0.79 9.67
C VAL A 44 4.15 0.31 10.25
N ALA A 45 4.16 -0.23 11.47
CA ALA A 45 2.95 -0.73 12.14
C ALA A 45 1.89 0.37 12.36
N THR A 46 2.32 1.62 12.56
CA THR A 46 1.43 2.76 12.78
C THR A 46 0.86 3.35 11.50
N MET A 47 1.36 2.93 10.35
CA MET A 47 0.90 3.41 9.04
C MET A 47 -0.40 2.72 8.58
N TYR A 48 -0.79 1.62 9.22
CA TYR A 48 -2.03 0.91 8.94
C TYR A 48 -3.20 1.48 9.73
N SER A 49 -4.36 1.57 9.07
CA SER A 49 -5.63 1.77 9.77
C SER A 49 -5.95 0.55 10.64
N PRO A 50 -6.55 0.71 11.84
CA PRO A 50 -6.93 -0.42 12.70
C PRO A 50 -7.81 -1.47 12.00
N ASN A 51 -8.61 -1.02 11.03
CA ASN A 51 -9.54 -1.87 10.26
C ASN A 51 -9.05 -2.10 8.82
N ALA A 52 -7.75 -2.04 8.58
CA ALA A 52 -7.21 -2.26 7.24
C ALA A 52 -7.45 -3.71 6.79
N LYS A 53 -7.82 -3.86 5.52
CA LYS A 53 -7.94 -5.18 4.88
C LYS A 53 -6.57 -5.61 4.37
N ILE A 54 -6.03 -6.68 4.93
CA ILE A 54 -4.72 -7.22 4.55
C ILE A 54 -4.90 -8.53 3.80
N ILE A 55 -4.40 -8.56 2.56
CA ILE A 55 -4.50 -9.72 1.66
C ILE A 55 -3.10 -10.20 1.32
N ARG A 56 -2.81 -11.47 1.63
CA ARG A 56 -1.68 -12.19 1.04
C ARG A 56 -2.24 -13.05 -0.10
N GLN A 57 -1.92 -12.66 -1.34
CA GLN A 57 -2.33 -13.44 -2.51
C GLN A 57 -1.22 -14.43 -2.86
N VAL A 58 -1.43 -15.69 -2.52
CA VAL A 58 -0.46 -16.75 -2.77
C VAL A 58 -0.51 -17.17 -4.23
N VAL A 59 0.63 -17.09 -4.90
CA VAL A 59 0.84 -17.61 -6.26
C VAL A 59 1.30 -19.07 -6.12
N LYS A 60 0.44 -20.01 -6.48
CA LYS A 60 0.76 -21.45 -6.44
C LYS A 60 1.70 -21.81 -7.59
N PRO A 61 2.39 -22.98 -7.52
CA PRO A 61 3.28 -23.45 -8.59
C PRO A 61 2.60 -23.57 -9.95
N ASP A 62 1.31 -23.89 -9.97
CA ASP A 62 0.48 -23.98 -11.18
C ASP A 62 -0.01 -22.62 -11.70
N GLY A 63 0.36 -21.51 -11.04
CA GLY A 63 -0.05 -20.15 -11.39
C GLY A 63 -1.39 -19.72 -10.80
N THR A 64 -2.14 -20.61 -10.14
CA THR A 64 -3.39 -20.22 -9.46
C THR A 64 -3.15 -19.27 -8.31
N LEU A 65 -4.08 -18.34 -8.10
CA LEU A 65 -4.01 -17.31 -7.06
C LEU A 65 -5.01 -17.64 -5.94
N VAL A 66 -4.52 -17.65 -4.70
CA VAL A 66 -5.34 -17.87 -3.50
C VAL A 66 -5.18 -16.69 -2.55
N ASN A 67 -6.28 -16.02 -2.22
CA ASN A 67 -6.29 -14.92 -1.26
C ASN A 67 -6.34 -15.45 0.17
N VAL A 68 -5.44 -14.97 1.00
CA VAL A 68 -5.42 -15.20 2.44
C VAL A 68 -5.61 -13.85 3.13
N ASN A 69 -6.74 -13.68 3.82
CA ASN A 69 -7.06 -12.46 4.53
C ASN A 69 -6.53 -12.54 5.97
N THR A 70 -6.00 -11.43 6.46
CA THR A 70 -5.50 -11.29 7.82
C THR A 70 -6.04 -9.99 8.41
N ASP A 71 -6.50 -9.98 9.64
CA ASP A 71 -6.84 -8.75 10.34
C ASP A 71 -5.59 -7.93 10.67
N THR A 72 -5.76 -6.62 10.83
CA THR A 72 -4.65 -5.69 11.04
C THR A 72 -3.86 -6.00 12.31
N ALA A 73 -4.53 -6.36 13.41
CA ALA A 73 -3.87 -6.63 14.69
C ALA A 73 -2.94 -7.85 14.59
N THR A 74 -3.43 -8.93 13.99
CA THR A 74 -2.64 -10.14 13.71
C THR A 74 -1.48 -9.83 12.79
N TYR A 75 -1.71 -9.06 11.71
CA TYR A 75 -0.67 -8.69 10.76
C TYR A 75 0.44 -7.85 11.42
N VAL A 76 0.08 -6.82 12.18
CA VAL A 76 1.04 -5.97 12.91
C VAL A 76 1.86 -6.80 13.91
N LYS A 77 1.22 -7.74 14.61
CA LYS A 77 1.93 -8.67 15.51
C LYS A 77 2.95 -9.52 14.74
N GLN A 78 2.55 -10.10 13.62
CA GLN A 78 3.45 -10.90 12.75
C GLN A 78 4.61 -10.07 12.23
N MET A 79 4.34 -8.84 11.80
CA MET A 79 5.36 -7.91 11.32
C MET A 79 6.40 -7.61 12.40
N ARG A 80 5.97 -7.30 13.62
CA ARG A 80 6.87 -7.02 14.75
C ARG A 80 7.74 -8.23 15.10
N LEU A 81 7.15 -9.42 15.11
CA LEU A 81 7.89 -10.67 15.40
C LEU A 81 8.91 -10.99 14.29
N GLY A 82 8.58 -10.71 13.03
CA GLY A 82 9.45 -10.96 11.89
C GLY A 82 10.57 -9.93 11.68
N GLN A 83 10.47 -8.75 12.29
CA GLN A 83 11.33 -7.61 12.00
C GLN A 83 12.82 -7.87 12.31
N ALA A 84 13.13 -8.47 13.45
CA ALA A 84 14.51 -8.80 13.83
C ALA A 84 15.15 -9.78 12.84
N GLY A 85 14.43 -10.83 12.45
CA GLY A 85 14.89 -11.79 11.47
C GLY A 85 15.04 -11.19 10.06
N ALA A 86 14.16 -10.28 9.66
CA ALA A 86 14.29 -9.54 8.40
C ALA A 86 15.56 -8.66 8.40
N LYS A 87 15.81 -7.95 9.49
CA LYS A 87 17.02 -7.13 9.68
C LYS A 87 18.29 -7.96 9.61
N MET A 88 18.33 -9.11 10.29
CA MET A 88 19.51 -10.02 10.27
C MET A 88 19.83 -10.52 8.86
N ARG A 89 18.81 -10.78 8.03
CA ARG A 89 18.98 -11.24 6.65
C ARG A 89 19.17 -10.11 5.65
N GLY A 90 19.11 -8.84 6.08
CA GLY A 90 19.14 -7.70 5.17
C GLY A 90 17.96 -7.69 4.19
N TYR A 91 16.81 -8.29 4.57
CA TYR A 91 15.65 -8.43 3.68
C TYR A 91 15.05 -7.07 3.37
N LYS A 92 14.92 -6.75 2.08
CA LYS A 92 14.34 -5.52 1.56
C LYS A 92 13.38 -5.84 0.40
N ASN A 93 12.55 -4.88 0.07
CA ASN A 93 11.71 -4.95 -1.12
C ASN A 93 12.05 -3.79 -2.05
N HIS A 94 12.20 -4.10 -3.34
CA HIS A 94 12.29 -3.10 -4.41
C HIS A 94 10.95 -3.00 -5.12
N TYR A 95 10.51 -1.76 -5.37
CA TYR A 95 9.26 -1.48 -6.05
C TYR A 95 9.52 -0.78 -7.38
N THR A 96 8.87 -1.24 -8.44
CA THR A 96 8.94 -0.66 -9.79
C THR A 96 7.53 -0.50 -10.36
N ASN A 97 7.39 0.32 -11.41
CA ASN A 97 6.12 0.58 -12.08
C ASN A 97 5.04 1.08 -11.10
N VAL A 98 5.43 2.04 -10.24
CA VAL A 98 4.52 2.62 -9.25
C VAL A 98 3.53 3.54 -9.95
N THR A 99 2.25 3.28 -9.76
CA THR A 99 1.14 4.10 -10.28
C THR A 99 0.19 4.47 -9.17
N VAL A 100 -0.34 5.69 -9.19
CA VAL A 100 -1.32 6.19 -8.22
C VAL A 100 -2.61 6.48 -8.94
N THR A 101 -3.71 5.85 -8.51
CA THR A 101 -5.03 5.98 -9.13
C THR A 101 -6.04 6.46 -8.10
N PRO A 102 -6.77 7.56 -8.33
CA PRO A 102 -7.87 7.97 -7.47
C PRO A 102 -8.97 6.92 -7.46
N MET A 103 -9.55 6.65 -6.27
CA MET A 103 -10.65 5.70 -6.10
C MET A 103 -11.95 6.34 -5.64
N GLY A 104 -11.98 7.68 -5.52
CA GLY A 104 -13.08 8.42 -4.92
C GLY A 104 -12.98 8.50 -3.40
N ASN A 105 -13.76 9.40 -2.80
CA ASN A 105 -13.85 9.62 -1.35
C ASN A 105 -12.48 9.87 -0.67
N GLY A 106 -11.54 10.50 -1.38
CA GLY A 106 -10.20 10.80 -0.88
C GLY A 106 -9.30 9.58 -0.72
N ALA A 107 -9.63 8.44 -1.32
CA ALA A 107 -8.81 7.25 -1.35
C ALA A 107 -8.00 7.16 -2.65
N TYR A 108 -6.79 6.62 -2.55
CA TYR A 108 -5.87 6.41 -3.67
C TYR A 108 -5.32 4.99 -3.64
N LYS A 109 -5.37 4.30 -4.79
CA LYS A 109 -4.75 3.00 -4.97
C LYS A 109 -3.36 3.19 -5.56
N ILE A 110 -2.35 2.68 -4.87
CA ILE A 110 -0.96 2.68 -5.30
C ILE A 110 -0.59 1.26 -5.69
N SER A 111 -0.42 1.03 -6.99
CA SER A 111 -0.08 -0.27 -7.56
C SER A 111 1.39 -0.30 -7.98
N SER A 112 2.04 -1.43 -7.82
CA SER A 112 3.44 -1.60 -8.20
C SER A 112 3.81 -3.08 -8.41
N LEU A 113 5.02 -3.30 -8.94
CA LEU A 113 5.67 -4.59 -8.94
C LEU A 113 6.72 -4.60 -7.82
N ARG A 114 6.64 -5.58 -6.94
CA ARG A 114 7.55 -5.79 -5.82
C ARG A 114 8.52 -6.93 -6.11
N GLN A 115 9.81 -6.67 -5.95
CA GLN A 115 10.87 -7.67 -6.00
C GLN A 115 11.47 -7.83 -4.60
N PRO A 116 11.28 -9.00 -3.94
CA PRO A 116 11.99 -9.30 -2.69
C PRO A 116 13.49 -9.38 -2.92
N SER A 117 14.30 -8.95 -1.95
CA SER A 117 15.76 -9.08 -2.05
C SER A 117 16.16 -10.55 -2.11
N GLY A 118 17.17 -10.84 -2.94
CA GLY A 118 17.63 -12.21 -3.21
C GLY A 118 16.80 -12.98 -4.23
N GLU A 119 15.69 -12.42 -4.71
CA GLU A 119 14.83 -13.05 -5.70
C GLU A 119 14.96 -12.41 -7.08
N ASN A 120 14.78 -13.21 -8.13
CA ASN A 120 14.84 -12.75 -9.52
C ASN A 120 13.46 -12.52 -10.16
N TYR A 121 12.37 -12.61 -9.38
CA TYR A 121 11.01 -12.41 -9.85
C TYR A 121 10.37 -11.18 -9.25
N LYS A 122 9.37 -10.65 -9.95
CA LYS A 122 8.52 -9.54 -9.50
C LYS A 122 7.09 -10.01 -9.30
N LEU A 123 6.45 -9.52 -8.26
CA LEU A 123 5.09 -9.86 -7.87
C LEU A 123 4.24 -8.59 -7.79
N LYS A 124 2.96 -8.71 -8.14
CA LYS A 124 2.02 -7.60 -8.06
C LYS A 124 1.74 -7.25 -6.60
N THR A 125 1.64 -5.97 -6.32
CA THR A 125 1.20 -5.46 -5.03
C THR A 125 0.43 -4.17 -5.22
N TYR A 126 -0.49 -3.90 -4.32
CA TYR A 126 -1.09 -2.57 -4.19
C TYR A 126 -1.39 -2.26 -2.73
N MET A 127 -1.49 -0.99 -2.44
CA MET A 127 -2.11 -0.49 -1.23
C MET A 127 -3.14 0.60 -1.57
N VAL A 128 -4.21 0.65 -0.79
CA VAL A 128 -5.16 1.74 -0.79
C VAL A 128 -4.87 2.60 0.42
N VAL A 129 -4.65 3.88 0.18
CA VAL A 129 -4.34 4.86 1.22
C VAL A 129 -5.41 5.93 1.27
N LYS A 130 -5.70 6.44 2.46
CA LYS A 130 -6.68 7.49 2.71
C LYS A 130 -6.29 8.29 3.94
N LYS A 131 -6.67 9.56 4.00
CA LYS A 131 -6.57 10.35 5.25
C LYS A 131 -7.63 9.86 6.25
N VAL A 132 -7.19 9.43 7.41
CA VAL A 132 -8.01 9.04 8.56
C VAL A 132 -7.63 9.96 9.71
N ASN A 133 -8.58 10.77 10.19
CA ASN A 133 -8.32 11.80 11.20
C ASN A 133 -7.15 12.73 10.82
N GLY A 134 -7.10 13.17 9.55
CA GLY A 134 -6.10 14.07 9.01
C GLY A 134 -4.73 13.44 8.68
N SER A 135 -4.52 12.15 8.95
CA SER A 135 -3.27 11.45 8.67
C SER A 135 -3.47 10.36 7.61
N TRP A 136 -2.52 10.23 6.70
CA TRP A 136 -2.53 9.14 5.72
C TRP A 136 -2.39 7.78 6.41
N LYS A 137 -3.25 6.83 6.03
CA LYS A 137 -3.25 5.44 6.53
C LYS A 137 -3.48 4.47 5.38
N ILE A 138 -2.88 3.28 5.49
CA ILE A 138 -3.18 2.14 4.64
C ILE A 138 -4.52 1.56 5.12
N THR A 139 -5.52 1.54 4.24
CA THR A 139 -6.85 0.97 4.51
C THR A 139 -7.05 -0.38 3.86
N GLU A 140 -6.27 -0.70 2.83
CA GLU A 140 -6.20 -2.03 2.21
C GLU A 140 -4.79 -2.27 1.67
N GLU A 141 -4.31 -3.49 1.79
CA GLU A 141 -3.07 -3.94 1.16
C GLU A 141 -3.26 -5.32 0.56
N MET A 142 -2.85 -5.48 -0.68
CA MET A 142 -2.68 -6.79 -1.31
C MET A 142 -1.22 -6.97 -1.71
N MET A 143 -0.65 -8.09 -1.33
CA MET A 143 0.72 -8.44 -1.69
C MET A 143 0.77 -9.88 -2.18
N GLN A 144 1.13 -10.07 -3.45
CA GLN A 144 1.41 -11.40 -3.97
C GLN A 144 2.65 -11.99 -3.30
N THR A 145 2.62 -13.29 -3.07
CA THR A 145 3.73 -14.06 -2.48
C THR A 145 3.79 -15.47 -3.07
N LYS A 146 5.00 -16.02 -3.19
CA LYS A 146 5.22 -17.45 -3.52
C LYS A 146 5.36 -18.33 -2.27
N VAL A 147 5.25 -17.76 -1.08
CA VAL A 147 5.36 -18.49 0.20
C VAL A 147 4.10 -19.32 0.43
N GLN A 148 4.17 -20.63 0.13
CA GLN A 148 3.04 -21.55 0.16
C GLN A 148 2.50 -21.79 1.59
N THR A 149 3.29 -21.57 2.62
CA THR A 149 2.87 -21.77 4.01
C THR A 149 1.71 -20.89 4.45
N PHE A 150 1.46 -19.76 3.74
CA PHE A 150 0.27 -18.94 3.99
C PHE A 150 -1.05 -19.67 3.66
N LEU A 151 -1.04 -20.68 2.76
CA LEU A 151 -2.25 -21.42 2.37
C LEU A 151 -2.94 -22.09 3.55
N ARG A 152 -2.21 -22.43 4.62
CA ARG A 152 -2.81 -23.00 5.85
C ARG A 152 -3.80 -22.07 6.55
N TYR A 153 -3.78 -20.78 6.22
CA TYR A 153 -4.70 -19.77 6.75
C TYR A 153 -5.80 -19.38 5.75
N ALA A 154 -5.80 -19.96 4.54
CA ALA A 154 -6.87 -19.75 3.58
C ALA A 154 -8.15 -20.43 4.11
N LYS A 155 -9.27 -19.68 4.12
CA LYS A 155 -10.61 -20.18 4.49
C LYS A 155 -11.43 -20.41 3.24
#